data_5cfcc68c6806c7bde6c38ed42d1622fd
#
_entry.id   5cfcc68c6806c7bde6c38ed42d1622fd
#
_cell.length_a   1.000
_cell.length_b   1.000
_cell.length_c   1.000
_cell.angle_alpha   90.00
_cell.angle_beta   90.00
_cell.angle_gamma   90.00
#
_symmetry.space_group_name_H-M   'P 1'
#
loop_
_entity.id
_entity.type
_entity.pdbx_description
1 polymer ?
#
loop_
_entity_poly.entity_id
_entity_poly.type
_entity_poly.pdbx_seq_one_letter_code
_entity_poly.pdbx_strand_id
1 'polypeptide(L)'
;IQYLPTIIKIIKCICFKCSKLKISKENYSEVNNMTPEERWSFVYPKASNITRCGQETLDGCGCKQPNKVNVYELATIYAEWTKLGDDKQKVTIHLTPEMILKIFKRISDEDIHFMGFSPIWSRPEWMICQVLPVAPPSVRPSVKHDAQQRSEDDLTHIYSNIIRVNNDLLEKMEKNDKPTIIDGLSRFLQYFVAMIVNNKNKGAAP
;
A
#
# COMPACT_ATOMS: atom_id res chain seq x y z
N ILE A 1 -6.05 2.08 -3.45
CA ILE A 1 -5.49 2.84 -4.60
C ILE A 1 -5.76 4.31 -4.46
N GLN A 2 -6.94 4.73 -4.03
CA GLN A 2 -7.19 6.14 -3.69
C GLN A 2 -6.13 6.69 -2.72
N TYR A 3 -5.69 5.87 -1.77
CA TYR A 3 -4.67 6.21 -0.79
C TYR A 3 -3.24 5.80 -1.18
N LEU A 4 -3.04 5.20 -2.35
CA LEU A 4 -1.73 4.68 -2.78
C LEU A 4 -0.61 5.73 -2.70
N PRO A 5 -0.77 6.98 -3.17
CA PRO A 5 0.24 8.01 -3.00
C PRO A 5 0.55 8.30 -1.52
N THR A 6 -0.47 8.31 -0.66
CA THR A 6 -0.31 8.53 0.78
C THR A 6 0.40 7.36 1.45
N ILE A 7 0.05 6.12 1.11
CA ILE A 7 0.74 4.91 1.57
C ILE A 7 2.23 4.97 1.27
N ILE A 8 2.59 5.33 0.03
CA ILE A 8 4.00 5.45 -0.38
C ILE A 8 4.73 6.54 0.42
N LYS A 9 4.07 7.67 0.64
CA LYS A 9 4.64 8.77 1.42
C LYS A 9 4.86 8.34 2.87
N ILE A 10 3.92 7.63 3.50
CA ILE A 10 4.05 7.11 4.86
C ILE A 10 5.21 6.11 4.94
N ILE A 11 5.32 5.16 4.00
CA ILE A 11 6.44 4.21 3.93
C ILE A 11 7.79 4.95 3.87
N LYS A 12 7.85 6.11 3.20
CA LYS A 12 9.06 6.93 3.14
C LYS A 12 9.36 7.69 4.43
N CYS A 13 8.39 7.88 5.31
CA CYS A 13 8.57 8.60 6.58
C CYS A 13 9.01 7.69 7.74
N ILE A 14 8.59 6.43 7.71
CA ILE A 14 8.83 5.46 8.78
C ILE A 14 9.95 4.49 8.44
N CYS A 15 10.51 3.84 9.45
CA CYS A 15 11.50 2.79 9.27
C CYS A 15 10.82 1.50 8.75
N PHE A 16 11.35 0.95 7.67
CA PHE A 16 10.86 -0.30 7.08
C PHE A 16 10.94 -1.51 8.03
N LYS A 17 11.91 -1.53 8.95
CA LYS A 17 12.12 -2.65 9.87
C LYS A 17 11.36 -2.50 11.19
N CYS A 18 11.49 -1.37 11.88
CA CYS A 18 10.92 -1.16 13.21
C CYS A 18 9.66 -0.28 13.23
N SER A 19 9.27 0.31 12.10
CA SER A 19 8.11 1.17 11.91
C SER A 19 8.11 2.50 12.69
N LYS A 20 9.21 2.86 13.33
CA LYS A 20 9.36 4.16 14.01
C LYS A 20 9.49 5.29 12.99
N LEU A 21 8.98 6.45 13.33
CA LEU A 21 9.21 7.67 12.56
C LEU A 21 10.71 7.98 12.50
N LYS A 22 11.23 8.41 11.35
CA LYS A 22 12.68 8.57 11.13
C LYS A 22 13.25 9.89 11.64
N ILE A 23 12.41 10.89 11.94
CA ILE A 23 12.81 12.19 12.50
C ILE A 23 12.59 12.25 14.01
N SER A 24 13.39 13.06 14.70
CA SER A 24 13.25 13.29 16.13
C SER A 24 12.07 14.22 16.42
N LYS A 25 11.14 13.78 17.29
CA LYS A 25 10.03 14.63 17.76
C LYS A 25 10.52 15.76 18.65
N GLU A 26 11.60 15.55 19.37
CA GLU A 26 12.20 16.51 20.28
C GLU A 26 12.80 17.71 19.53
N ASN A 27 13.47 17.43 18.39
CA ASN A 27 14.09 18.45 17.56
C ASN A 27 13.05 19.33 16.81
N TYR A 28 11.81 18.87 16.70
CA TYR A 28 10.74 19.53 15.95
C TYR A 28 9.48 19.68 16.80
N SER A 29 9.61 20.16 18.02
CA SER A 29 8.49 20.35 18.96
C SER A 29 7.43 21.33 18.47
N GLU A 30 7.78 22.26 17.56
CA GLU A 30 6.84 23.19 16.92
C GLU A 30 5.72 22.47 16.16
N VAL A 31 5.93 21.25 15.68
CA VAL A 31 4.93 20.44 14.98
C VAL A 31 3.68 20.22 15.82
N ASN A 32 3.80 20.17 17.14
CA ASN A 32 2.66 19.97 18.04
C ASN A 32 1.62 21.10 17.99
N ASN A 33 2.03 22.29 17.59
CA ASN A 33 1.17 23.47 17.47
C ASN A 33 0.57 23.64 16.07
N MET A 34 0.91 22.77 15.12
CA MET A 34 0.46 22.82 13.74
C MET A 34 -0.86 22.04 13.56
N THR A 35 -1.63 22.44 12.55
CA THR A 35 -2.78 21.66 12.10
C THR A 35 -2.34 20.32 11.50
N PRO A 36 -3.22 19.31 11.39
CA PRO A 36 -2.87 18.01 10.81
C PRO A 36 -2.25 18.09 9.41
N GLU A 37 -2.76 18.98 8.56
CA GLU A 37 -2.26 19.18 7.20
C GLU A 37 -0.88 19.83 7.18
N GLU A 38 -0.66 20.80 8.04
CA GLU A 38 0.65 21.46 8.21
C GLU A 38 1.68 20.48 8.75
N ARG A 39 1.32 19.62 9.74
CA ARG A 39 2.18 18.56 10.26
C ARG A 39 2.65 17.63 9.13
N TRP A 40 1.70 17.14 8.33
CA TRP A 40 2.04 16.26 7.22
C TRP A 40 2.96 16.93 6.19
N SER A 41 2.68 18.17 5.85
CA SER A 41 3.47 18.97 4.91
C SER A 41 4.88 19.26 5.43
N PHE A 42 5.04 19.37 6.74
CA PHE A 42 6.32 19.59 7.41
C PHE A 42 7.13 18.29 7.58
N VAL A 43 6.50 17.22 8.07
CA VAL A 43 7.12 15.95 8.42
C VAL A 43 7.60 15.17 7.19
N TYR A 44 6.76 15.11 6.15
CA TYR A 44 7.06 14.28 4.98
C TYR A 44 8.38 14.64 4.28
N PRO A 45 8.68 15.90 3.92
CA PRO A 45 9.93 16.24 3.25
C PRO A 45 11.17 15.90 4.09
N LYS A 46 11.10 16.14 5.41
CA LYS A 46 12.21 15.88 6.33
C LYS A 46 12.44 14.37 6.50
N ALA A 47 11.40 13.64 6.88
CA ALA A 47 11.50 12.20 7.12
C ALA A 47 11.86 11.39 5.88
N SER A 48 11.37 11.78 4.69
CA SER A 48 11.63 11.05 3.45
C SER A 48 13.10 11.06 3.01
N ASN A 49 13.87 12.06 3.42
CA ASN A 49 15.28 12.22 3.06
C ASN A 49 16.23 11.38 3.94
N ILE A 50 15.76 10.87 5.08
CA ILE A 50 16.59 10.10 6.00
C ILE A 50 16.81 8.70 5.44
N THR A 51 18.08 8.33 5.27
CA THR A 51 18.50 7.09 4.62
C THR A 51 18.74 5.94 5.60
N ARG A 52 18.86 6.22 6.89
CA ARG A 52 19.12 5.23 7.94
C ARG A 52 18.27 5.54 9.18
N CYS A 53 17.61 4.52 9.71
CA CYS A 53 16.86 4.64 10.96
C CYS A 53 17.83 4.94 12.13
N GLY A 54 17.48 5.93 12.95
CA GLY A 54 18.35 6.38 14.03
C GLY A 54 19.40 7.41 13.62
N GLN A 55 19.30 7.97 12.42
CA GLN A 55 20.20 9.05 11.99
C GLN A 55 19.94 10.35 12.77
N GLU A 56 18.69 10.62 13.08
CA GLU A 56 18.28 11.79 13.90
C GLU A 56 17.72 11.39 15.27
N THR A 57 17.35 10.12 15.46
CA THR A 57 16.76 9.60 16.70
C THR A 57 17.74 8.69 17.42
N LEU A 58 17.85 8.82 18.75
CA LEU A 58 18.77 8.00 19.56
C LEU A 58 18.34 6.53 19.67
N ASP A 59 17.06 6.22 19.38
CA ASP A 59 16.42 4.92 19.59
C ASP A 59 16.14 4.14 18.29
N GLY A 60 16.79 4.49 17.21
CA GLY A 60 16.63 3.86 15.91
C GLY A 60 17.28 2.48 15.81
N CYS A 61 16.73 1.59 14.96
CA CYS A 61 17.25 0.23 14.75
C CYS A 61 18.51 0.16 13.83
N GLY A 62 19.03 1.28 13.33
CA GLY A 62 20.18 1.35 12.42
C GLY A 62 19.93 0.86 10.99
N CYS A 63 18.73 0.40 10.66
CA CYS A 63 18.42 -0.18 9.36
C CYS A 63 18.51 0.84 8.23
N LYS A 64 19.19 0.47 7.12
CA LYS A 64 19.21 1.27 5.89
C LYS A 64 17.84 1.26 5.25
N GLN A 65 17.36 2.43 4.91
CA GLN A 65 16.05 2.59 4.26
C GLN A 65 16.15 2.43 2.74
N PRO A 66 15.05 2.09 2.05
CA PRO A 66 15.07 2.00 0.60
C PRO A 66 15.41 3.36 -0.04
N ASN A 67 16.21 3.33 -1.09
CA ASN A 67 16.58 4.52 -1.86
C ASN A 67 15.39 5.03 -2.68
N LYS A 68 14.56 4.09 -3.19
CA LYS A 68 13.37 4.41 -3.98
C LYS A 68 12.22 3.48 -3.59
N VAL A 69 11.02 4.03 -3.59
CA VAL A 69 9.76 3.28 -3.48
C VAL A 69 8.92 3.71 -4.67
N ASN A 70 8.69 2.79 -5.59
CA ASN A 70 8.01 3.04 -6.85
C ASN A 70 6.77 2.14 -6.98
N VAL A 71 5.79 2.62 -7.74
CA VAL A 71 4.62 1.84 -8.15
C VAL A 71 4.84 1.39 -9.58
N TYR A 72 4.66 0.11 -9.80
CA TYR A 72 4.61 -0.49 -11.13
C TYR A 72 3.20 -1.02 -11.38
N GLU A 73 2.80 -1.02 -12.63
CA GLU A 73 1.44 -1.39 -13.01
C GLU A 73 0.41 -0.55 -12.24
N LEU A 74 -0.72 -1.14 -11.87
CA LEU A 74 -1.81 -0.40 -11.23
C LEU A 74 -1.60 -0.17 -9.73
N ALA A 75 -1.02 -1.12 -9.01
CA ALA A 75 -0.96 -1.09 -7.55
C ALA A 75 0.21 -1.88 -6.93
N THR A 76 1.16 -2.34 -7.72
CA THR A 76 2.30 -3.11 -7.23
C THR A 76 3.40 -2.18 -6.76
N ILE A 77 3.81 -2.28 -5.51
CA ILE A 77 4.83 -1.42 -4.90
C ILE A 77 6.15 -2.17 -4.79
N TYR A 78 7.23 -1.54 -5.23
CA TYR A 78 8.59 -2.05 -5.09
C TYR A 78 9.46 -1.07 -4.32
N ALA A 79 10.26 -1.61 -3.42
CA ALA A 79 11.30 -0.87 -2.73
C ALA A 79 12.68 -1.30 -3.24
N GLU A 80 13.52 -0.32 -3.54
CA GLU A 80 14.88 -0.52 -4.07
C GLU A 80 15.91 -0.07 -3.06
N TRP A 81 16.89 -0.94 -2.80
CA TRP A 81 18.11 -0.64 -2.06
C TRP A 81 19.31 -0.71 -2.98
N THR A 82 20.24 0.22 -2.85
CA THR A 82 21.56 0.15 -3.48
C THR A 82 22.54 -0.38 -2.46
N LYS A 83 23.21 -1.50 -2.73
CA LYS A 83 24.31 -2.00 -1.90
C LYS A 83 25.49 -1.02 -1.96
N LEU A 84 26.17 -0.84 -0.84
CA LEU A 84 27.44 -0.14 -0.78
C LEU A 84 28.54 -1.14 -1.23
N GLY A 85 29.24 -0.83 -2.31
CA GLY A 85 30.31 -1.64 -2.90
C GLY A 85 30.58 -1.24 -4.34
N ASP A 86 31.68 -1.68 -4.91
CA ASP A 86 32.09 -1.37 -6.29
C ASP A 86 31.05 -1.79 -7.35
N ASP A 87 30.26 -2.80 -7.06
CA ASP A 87 29.21 -3.33 -7.95
C ASP A 87 27.83 -2.72 -7.68
N LYS A 88 27.62 -1.54 -7.32
CA LYS A 88 26.31 -0.82 -7.18
C LYS A 88 25.04 -1.70 -7.40
N GLN A 89 25.08 -2.95 -6.93
CA GLN A 89 23.99 -3.90 -7.10
C GLN A 89 22.70 -3.36 -6.44
N LYS A 90 21.64 -3.31 -7.23
CA LYS A 90 20.32 -2.95 -6.74
C LYS A 90 19.61 -4.20 -6.24
N VAL A 91 19.06 -4.10 -5.06
CA VAL A 91 18.14 -5.11 -4.50
C VAL A 91 16.76 -4.53 -4.54
N THR A 92 15.86 -5.16 -5.28
CA THR A 92 14.45 -4.76 -5.38
C THR A 92 13.60 -5.77 -4.65
N ILE A 93 12.74 -5.29 -3.76
CA ILE A 93 11.80 -6.12 -3.01
C ILE A 93 10.38 -5.68 -3.36
N HIS A 94 9.53 -6.65 -3.70
CA HIS A 94 8.10 -6.44 -3.83
C HIS A 94 7.46 -6.27 -2.45
N LEU A 95 6.79 -5.15 -2.23
CA LEU A 95 6.06 -4.86 -1.00
C LEU A 95 4.62 -5.32 -1.15
N THR A 96 4.32 -6.49 -0.60
CA THR A 96 2.94 -6.99 -0.60
C THR A 96 2.05 -6.15 0.33
N PRO A 97 0.74 -6.07 0.07
CA PRO A 97 -0.20 -5.38 0.98
C PRO A 97 -0.13 -5.89 2.41
N GLU A 98 0.10 -7.19 2.60
CA GLU A 98 0.27 -7.80 3.92
C GLU A 98 1.51 -7.29 4.66
N MET A 99 2.65 -7.16 3.95
CA MET A 99 3.87 -6.59 4.53
C MET A 99 3.66 -5.14 4.97
N ILE A 100 3.02 -4.34 4.13
CA ILE A 100 2.72 -2.93 4.43
C ILE A 100 1.77 -2.84 5.62
N LEU A 101 0.74 -3.68 5.67
CA LEU A 101 -0.18 -3.75 6.79
C LEU A 101 0.54 -4.06 8.11
N LYS A 102 1.46 -5.05 8.11
CA LYS A 102 2.28 -5.40 9.28
C LYS A 102 3.18 -4.25 9.72
N ILE A 103 3.74 -3.50 8.77
CA ILE A 103 4.56 -2.31 9.05
C ILE A 103 3.69 -1.21 9.69
N PHE A 104 2.53 -0.91 9.11
CA PHE A 104 1.65 0.17 9.57
C PHE A 104 1.04 -0.10 10.93
N LYS A 105 0.65 -1.34 11.23
CA LYS A 105 0.12 -1.74 12.55
C LYS A 105 1.11 -1.50 13.71
N ARG A 106 2.41 -1.44 13.43
CA ARG A 106 3.45 -1.22 14.44
C ARG A 106 3.79 0.27 14.65
N ILE A 107 3.21 1.18 13.88
CA ILE A 107 3.42 2.62 14.08
C ILE A 107 2.76 3.01 15.40
N SER A 108 3.49 3.71 16.26
CA SER A 108 2.96 4.19 17.54
C SER A 108 1.91 5.28 17.34
N ASP A 109 0.98 5.41 18.28
CA ASP A 109 -0.06 6.44 18.24
C ASP A 109 0.54 7.86 18.25
N GLU A 110 1.66 8.03 18.95
CA GLU A 110 2.41 9.29 18.97
C GLU A 110 2.98 9.63 17.59
N ASP A 111 3.58 8.65 16.88
CA ASP A 111 4.12 8.86 15.54
C ASP A 111 3.00 9.16 14.54
N ILE A 112 1.85 8.48 14.66
CA ILE A 112 0.66 8.73 13.86
C ILE A 112 0.19 10.18 14.04
N HIS A 113 0.05 10.62 15.28
CA HIS A 113 -0.38 11.97 15.60
C HIS A 113 0.64 13.03 15.12
N PHE A 114 1.92 12.76 15.30
CA PHE A 114 2.99 13.66 14.88
C PHE A 114 3.02 13.84 13.34
N MET A 115 2.72 12.80 12.58
CA MET A 115 2.58 12.86 11.12
C MET A 115 1.31 13.59 10.66
N GLY A 116 0.39 13.98 11.56
CA GLY A 116 -0.86 14.65 11.22
C GLY A 116 -2.03 13.70 10.96
N PHE A 117 -1.91 12.41 11.30
CA PHE A 117 -3.02 11.46 11.28
C PHE A 117 -3.66 11.34 12.67
N SER A 118 -4.86 10.80 12.72
CA SER A 118 -5.54 10.53 13.99
C SER A 118 -5.39 9.05 14.37
N PRO A 119 -4.90 8.74 15.58
CA PRO A 119 -4.85 7.36 16.09
C PRO A 119 -6.24 6.73 16.22
N ILE A 120 -7.30 7.55 16.34
CA ILE A 120 -8.67 7.08 16.54
C ILE A 120 -9.46 7.04 15.24
N TRP A 121 -9.24 8.00 14.31
CA TRP A 121 -10.11 8.19 13.15
C TRP A 121 -9.42 7.95 11.80
N SER A 122 -8.09 7.95 11.73
CA SER A 122 -7.35 7.85 10.46
C SER A 122 -6.02 7.12 10.58
N ARG A 123 -6.03 5.90 11.11
CA ARG A 123 -4.83 5.09 11.22
C ARG A 123 -4.32 4.66 9.84
N PRO A 124 -3.00 4.69 9.59
CA PRO A 124 -2.40 4.29 8.32
C PRO A 124 -2.78 2.88 7.85
N GLU A 125 -2.88 1.91 8.76
CA GLU A 125 -3.25 0.52 8.43
C GLU A 125 -4.65 0.37 7.84
N TRP A 126 -5.56 1.32 8.10
CA TRP A 126 -6.92 1.29 7.52
C TRP A 126 -6.96 1.66 6.05
N MET A 127 -5.87 2.21 5.51
CA MET A 127 -5.73 2.46 4.07
C MET A 127 -5.50 1.16 3.28
N ILE A 128 -5.18 0.05 3.97
CA ILE A 128 -5.00 -1.26 3.36
C ILE A 128 -6.34 -2.01 3.41
N CYS A 129 -6.89 -2.30 2.23
CA CYS A 129 -8.16 -3.00 2.11
C CYS A 129 -8.01 -4.47 2.54
N GLN A 130 -8.72 -4.87 3.58
CA GLN A 130 -8.79 -6.26 4.06
C GLN A 130 -10.13 -6.91 3.71
N VAL A 131 -11.19 -6.11 3.60
CA VAL A 131 -12.54 -6.52 3.23
C VAL A 131 -13.00 -5.65 2.08
N LEU A 132 -13.39 -6.28 0.99
CA LEU A 132 -13.88 -5.58 -0.19
C LEU A 132 -15.40 -5.38 -0.08
N PRO A 133 -15.92 -4.15 -0.11
CA PRO A 133 -17.35 -3.91 -0.19
C PRO A 133 -17.85 -4.26 -1.60
N VAL A 134 -18.93 -5.04 -1.67
CA VAL A 134 -19.56 -5.41 -2.94
C VAL A 134 -20.80 -4.55 -3.13
N ALA A 135 -20.86 -3.81 -4.25
CA ALA A 135 -22.00 -3.00 -4.60
C ALA A 135 -23.27 -3.86 -4.80
N PRO A 136 -24.43 -3.42 -4.29
CA PRO A 136 -25.69 -4.15 -4.50
C PRO A 136 -26.08 -4.17 -5.99
N PRO A 137 -26.96 -5.13 -6.43
CA PRO A 137 -27.37 -5.26 -7.82
C PRO A 137 -27.98 -3.99 -8.42
N SER A 138 -28.61 -3.14 -7.61
CA SER A 138 -29.19 -1.88 -8.05
C SER A 138 -28.16 -0.87 -8.57
N VAL A 139 -26.90 -0.95 -8.09
CA VAL A 139 -25.79 -0.10 -8.53
C VAL A 139 -25.11 -0.65 -9.80
N ARG A 140 -25.27 -1.96 -10.05
CA ARG A 140 -24.70 -2.68 -11.21
C ARG A 140 -25.77 -3.49 -11.94
N PRO A 141 -26.80 -2.84 -12.49
CA PRO A 141 -27.93 -3.52 -13.09
C PRO A 141 -27.51 -4.26 -14.35
N SER A 142 -28.09 -5.45 -14.59
CA SER A 142 -27.95 -6.12 -15.86
C SER A 142 -29.00 -5.59 -16.85
N VAL A 143 -28.59 -5.34 -18.10
CA VAL A 143 -29.41 -4.79 -19.17
C VAL A 143 -29.84 -5.92 -20.11
N LYS A 144 -31.15 -6.02 -20.38
CA LYS A 144 -31.66 -6.89 -21.42
C LYS A 144 -31.61 -6.15 -22.76
N HIS A 145 -30.92 -6.70 -23.73
CA HIS A 145 -30.89 -6.18 -25.10
C HIS A 145 -32.07 -6.78 -25.90
N ASP A 146 -32.31 -8.09 -25.75
CA ASP A 146 -33.38 -8.85 -26.38
C ASP A 146 -33.94 -9.90 -25.40
N ALA A 147 -34.98 -10.63 -25.84
CA ALA A 147 -35.63 -11.67 -25.04
C ALA A 147 -34.64 -12.77 -24.53
N GLN A 148 -33.52 -12.95 -25.23
CA GLN A 148 -32.52 -13.99 -24.93
C GLN A 148 -31.13 -13.47 -24.58
N GLN A 149 -30.85 -12.17 -24.81
CA GLN A 149 -29.51 -11.60 -24.56
C GLN A 149 -29.51 -10.60 -23.41
N ARG A 150 -28.70 -10.88 -22.42
CA ARG A 150 -28.49 -10.04 -21.22
C ARG A 150 -27.02 -9.67 -21.10
N SER A 151 -26.74 -8.39 -20.89
CA SER A 151 -25.39 -7.89 -20.60
C SER A 151 -25.30 -7.55 -19.13
N GLU A 152 -24.25 -8.02 -18.50
CA GLU A 152 -23.91 -7.68 -17.13
C GLU A 152 -23.03 -6.42 -17.09
N ASP A 153 -23.12 -5.68 -15.98
CA ASP A 153 -22.30 -4.49 -15.73
C ASP A 153 -20.82 -4.86 -15.56
N ASP A 154 -19.92 -3.97 -15.97
CA ASP A 154 -18.46 -4.16 -15.88
C ASP A 154 -18.00 -4.45 -14.44
N LEU A 155 -18.62 -3.82 -13.43
CA LEU A 155 -18.36 -4.13 -12.03
C LEU A 155 -18.68 -5.59 -11.68
N THR A 156 -19.73 -6.16 -12.26
CA THR A 156 -20.08 -7.57 -12.05
C THR A 156 -19.01 -8.48 -12.62
N HIS A 157 -18.44 -8.17 -13.78
CA HIS A 157 -17.33 -8.91 -14.37
C HIS A 157 -16.06 -8.82 -13.50
N ILE A 158 -15.74 -7.63 -12.97
CA ILE A 158 -14.60 -7.45 -12.08
C ILE A 158 -14.78 -8.24 -10.78
N TYR A 159 -15.95 -8.19 -10.14
CA TYR A 159 -16.24 -8.99 -8.94
C TYR A 159 -16.12 -10.49 -9.21
N SER A 160 -16.62 -10.97 -10.35
CA SER A 160 -16.49 -12.38 -10.74
C SER A 160 -15.02 -12.80 -10.86
N ASN A 161 -14.19 -11.97 -11.49
CA ASN A 161 -12.76 -12.21 -11.59
C ASN A 161 -12.06 -12.20 -10.22
N ILE A 162 -12.43 -11.28 -9.33
CA ILE A 162 -11.90 -11.24 -7.95
C ILE A 162 -12.23 -12.53 -7.20
N ILE A 163 -13.49 -12.97 -7.25
CA ILE A 163 -13.92 -14.19 -6.56
C ILE A 163 -13.16 -15.41 -7.11
N ARG A 164 -13.05 -15.53 -8.43
CA ARG A 164 -12.32 -16.64 -9.06
C ARG A 164 -10.86 -16.67 -8.64
N VAL A 165 -10.15 -15.55 -8.81
CA VAL A 165 -8.73 -15.46 -8.45
C VAL A 165 -8.51 -15.66 -6.95
N ASN A 166 -9.42 -15.16 -6.10
CA ASN A 166 -9.35 -15.36 -4.66
C ASN A 166 -9.50 -16.84 -4.28
N ASN A 167 -10.42 -17.56 -4.91
CA ASN A 167 -10.60 -19.00 -4.69
C ASN A 167 -9.38 -19.80 -5.20
N ASP A 168 -8.86 -19.46 -6.38
CA ASP A 168 -7.64 -20.08 -6.92
C ASP A 168 -6.44 -19.84 -5.99
N LEU A 169 -6.30 -18.61 -5.47
CA LEU A 169 -5.23 -18.28 -4.53
C LEU A 169 -5.37 -19.08 -3.23
N LEU A 170 -6.57 -19.18 -2.67
CA LEU A 170 -6.83 -19.96 -1.46
C LEU A 170 -6.46 -21.44 -1.66
N GLU A 171 -6.92 -22.05 -2.75
CA GLU A 171 -6.61 -23.44 -3.11
C GLU A 171 -5.10 -23.67 -3.21
N LYS A 172 -4.37 -22.76 -3.88
CA LYS A 172 -2.92 -22.86 -4.03
C LYS A 172 -2.16 -22.67 -2.72
N MET A 173 -2.67 -21.80 -1.84
CA MET A 173 -2.10 -21.63 -0.49
C MET A 173 -2.32 -22.87 0.38
N GLU A 174 -3.51 -23.48 0.35
CA GLU A 174 -3.82 -24.72 1.08
C GLU A 174 -2.97 -25.91 0.61
N LYS A 175 -2.71 -26.00 -0.69
CA LYS A 175 -1.84 -27.04 -1.29
C LYS A 175 -0.35 -26.77 -1.11
N ASN A 176 0.05 -25.66 -0.47
CA ASN A 176 1.45 -25.24 -0.35
C ASN A 176 2.19 -25.21 -1.72
N ASP A 177 1.55 -24.68 -2.74
CA ASP A 177 2.09 -24.62 -4.10
C ASP A 177 3.30 -23.68 -4.18
N LYS A 178 3.98 -23.63 -5.31
CA LYS A 178 5.21 -22.84 -5.50
C LYS A 178 4.96 -21.36 -5.15
N PRO A 179 5.87 -20.72 -4.38
CA PRO A 179 5.72 -19.30 -3.99
C PRO A 179 5.54 -18.35 -5.18
N THR A 180 6.11 -18.66 -6.34
CA THR A 180 5.98 -17.87 -7.56
C THR A 180 4.54 -17.85 -8.11
N ILE A 181 3.81 -18.98 -7.97
CA ILE A 181 2.41 -19.09 -8.40
C ILE A 181 1.52 -18.28 -7.45
N ILE A 182 1.74 -18.45 -6.14
CA ILE A 182 1.00 -17.72 -5.09
C ILE A 182 1.22 -16.20 -5.25
N ASP A 183 2.46 -15.75 -5.47
CA ASP A 183 2.77 -14.34 -5.70
C ASP A 183 2.10 -13.81 -6.99
N GLY A 184 2.10 -14.60 -8.06
CA GLY A 184 1.41 -14.26 -9.31
C GLY A 184 -0.09 -14.05 -9.11
N LEU A 185 -0.77 -14.99 -8.46
CA LEU A 185 -2.21 -14.89 -8.15
C LEU A 185 -2.52 -13.72 -7.21
N SER A 186 -1.66 -13.48 -6.21
CA SER A 186 -1.78 -12.32 -5.31
C SER A 186 -1.71 -10.99 -6.07
N ARG A 187 -0.82 -10.87 -7.07
CA ARG A 187 -0.74 -9.68 -7.94
C ARG A 187 -1.98 -9.52 -8.80
N PHE A 188 -2.51 -10.60 -9.37
CA PHE A 188 -3.77 -10.55 -10.12
C PHE A 188 -4.94 -10.11 -9.26
N LEU A 189 -5.05 -10.63 -8.04
CA LEU A 189 -6.08 -10.20 -7.09
C LEU A 189 -5.95 -8.71 -6.78
N GLN A 190 -4.73 -8.24 -6.49
CA GLN A 190 -4.41 -6.83 -6.26
C GLN A 190 -4.79 -5.95 -7.47
N TYR A 191 -4.53 -6.41 -8.68
CA TYR A 191 -4.86 -5.72 -9.91
C TYR A 191 -6.37 -5.55 -10.09
N PHE A 192 -7.17 -6.62 -9.93
CA PHE A 192 -8.64 -6.53 -10.08
C PHE A 192 -9.28 -5.67 -9.00
N VAL A 193 -8.82 -5.76 -7.74
CA VAL A 193 -9.27 -4.86 -6.66
C VAL A 193 -8.92 -3.41 -7.00
N ALA A 194 -7.76 -3.19 -7.59
CA ALA A 194 -7.34 -1.89 -8.04
C ALA A 194 -8.20 -1.31 -9.14
N MET A 195 -8.67 -2.14 -10.08
CA MET A 195 -9.54 -1.72 -11.18
C MET A 195 -10.89 -1.18 -10.71
N ILE A 196 -11.44 -1.68 -9.60
CA ILE A 196 -12.70 -1.15 -9.05
C ILE A 196 -12.59 0.34 -8.73
N VAL A 197 -11.43 0.77 -8.22
CA VAL A 197 -11.22 2.15 -7.77
C VAL A 197 -10.63 3.03 -8.88
N ASN A 198 -9.86 2.47 -9.79
CA ASN A 198 -9.16 3.21 -10.82
C ASN A 198 -9.12 2.47 -12.16
N ASN A 199 -10.06 2.80 -13.01
CA ASN A 199 -10.16 2.24 -14.38
C ASN A 199 -9.34 3.04 -15.42
N LYS A 200 -8.29 3.75 -15.00
CA LYS A 200 -7.47 4.58 -15.93
C LYS A 200 -6.41 3.80 -16.70
N ASN A 201 -6.29 2.49 -16.54
CA ASN A 201 -5.34 1.70 -17.30
C ASN A 201 -5.79 1.52 -18.75
N LYS A 202 -5.15 2.24 -19.64
CA LYS A 202 -5.32 2.17 -21.10
C LYS A 202 -4.73 0.89 -21.74
N GLY A 203 -4.48 -0.17 -20.98
CA GLY A 203 -3.77 -1.35 -21.48
C GLY A 203 -4.51 -2.68 -21.39
N ALA A 204 -5.67 -2.71 -20.78
CA ALA A 204 -6.52 -3.90 -20.72
C ALA A 204 -7.91 -3.53 -21.19
N ALA A 205 -8.07 -3.37 -22.50
CA ALA A 205 -9.38 -3.61 -23.09
C ALA A 205 -9.72 -5.09 -22.89
N PRO A 206 -10.95 -5.43 -22.54
CA PRO A 206 -11.39 -6.80 -22.42
C PRO A 206 -11.24 -7.56 -23.73
#